data_46eb664b227f3add15d758c67a54db02
#
_entry.id   46eb664b227f3add15d758c67a54db02
#
_cell.length_a   1.000
_cell.length_b   1.000
_cell.length_c   1.000
_cell.angle_alpha   90.00
_cell.angle_beta   90.00
_cell.angle_gamma   90.00
#
_symmetry.space_group_name_H-M   'P 1'
#
loop_
_entity.id
_entity.type
_entity.pdbx_description
1 polymer ?
#
loop_
_entity_poly.entity_id
_entity_poly.type
_entity_poly.pdbx_seq_one_letter_code
_entity_poly.pdbx_strand_id
1 'polypeptide(L)'
;MTRKATQADFHFIKTLYFHPKTNPFLLYEMVDSERFEDIFNDLQAKKLLHIFETEGVARGMFKLIPLEFRTSHIAYLGGVAIHPDYFGAGFGSQMLLEIIELCRSMGLRRIELSTATINEKAIRLYEKSGFQKEGVLRDYCWLKSESRFIDEVMMSCLL
;
A
#
# COMPACT_ATOMS: atom_id res chain seq x y z
N MET A 1 11.79 -3.24 -9.87
CA MET A 1 12.03 -4.45 -9.02
C MET A 1 11.61 -4.13 -7.59
N THR A 2 10.93 -5.08 -6.95
CA THR A 2 10.53 -4.92 -5.53
C THR A 2 11.55 -5.58 -4.61
N ARG A 3 11.84 -4.94 -3.48
CA ARG A 3 12.70 -5.46 -2.42
C ARG A 3 12.15 -5.11 -1.04
N LYS A 4 12.61 -5.78 0.00
CA LYS A 4 12.33 -5.38 1.39
C LYS A 4 12.93 -4.00 1.67
N ALA A 5 12.21 -3.20 2.46
CA ALA A 5 12.74 -1.93 2.94
C ALA A 5 13.85 -2.15 3.96
N THR A 6 14.82 -1.24 3.97
CA THR A 6 15.92 -1.18 4.92
C THR A 6 15.88 0.14 5.68
N GLN A 7 16.74 0.32 6.66
CA GLN A 7 16.86 1.59 7.40
C GLN A 7 17.20 2.78 6.48
N ALA A 8 17.92 2.54 5.39
CA ALA A 8 18.24 3.58 4.40
C ALA A 8 16.99 4.16 3.70
N ASP A 9 15.89 3.42 3.69
CA ASP A 9 14.64 3.84 3.04
C ASP A 9 13.75 4.71 3.93
N PHE A 10 14.14 4.94 5.19
CA PHE A 10 13.34 5.67 6.18
C PHE A 10 12.84 7.03 5.66
N HIS A 11 13.75 7.85 5.13
CA HIS A 11 13.39 9.19 4.64
C HIS A 11 12.44 9.14 3.44
N PHE A 12 12.67 8.23 2.51
CA PHE A 12 11.80 8.05 1.35
C PHE A 12 10.39 7.63 1.78
N ILE A 13 10.28 6.63 2.65
CA ILE A 13 9.00 6.13 3.17
C ILE A 13 8.28 7.23 3.96
N LYS A 14 9.00 7.95 4.84
CA LYS A 14 8.45 9.08 5.59
C LYS A 14 7.88 10.15 4.66
N THR A 15 8.61 10.49 3.60
CA THR A 15 8.14 11.46 2.60
C THR A 15 6.80 11.02 2.00
N LEU A 16 6.64 9.74 1.65
CA LEU A 16 5.38 9.23 1.08
C LEU A 16 4.24 9.27 2.10
N TYR A 17 4.49 8.89 3.36
CA TYR A 17 3.45 8.92 4.40
C TYR A 17 2.95 10.33 4.71
N PHE A 18 3.80 11.34 4.61
CA PHE A 18 3.46 12.72 4.96
C PHE A 18 3.21 13.62 3.76
N HIS A 19 3.32 13.11 2.54
CA HIS A 19 3.07 13.91 1.37
C HIS A 19 1.56 14.21 1.20
N PRO A 20 1.15 15.48 0.95
CA PRO A 20 -0.27 15.85 0.88
C PRO A 20 -1.08 15.10 -0.19
N LYS A 21 -0.43 14.60 -1.25
CA LYS A 21 -1.09 13.85 -2.32
C LYS A 21 -1.24 12.36 -2.03
N THR A 22 -0.53 11.82 -1.04
CA THR A 22 -0.55 10.39 -0.70
C THR A 22 -1.17 10.13 0.66
N ASN A 23 -0.88 10.95 1.66
CA ASN A 23 -1.35 10.77 3.04
C ASN A 23 -2.87 10.55 3.18
N PRO A 24 -3.76 11.29 2.47
CA PRO A 24 -5.21 11.09 2.60
C PRO A 24 -5.70 9.67 2.25
N PHE A 25 -4.89 8.90 1.52
CA PHE A 25 -5.21 7.53 1.10
C PHE A 25 -4.40 6.47 1.84
N LEU A 26 -3.51 6.89 2.74
CA LEU A 26 -2.77 6.02 3.65
C LEU A 26 -3.43 6.10 5.03
N LEU A 27 -3.69 4.96 5.66
CA LEU A 27 -4.43 4.89 6.93
C LEU A 27 -3.63 5.36 8.15
N TYR A 28 -2.76 6.36 7.99
CA TYR A 28 -1.96 6.94 9.07
C TYR A 28 -2.22 8.43 9.20
N GLU A 29 -2.51 8.86 10.42
CA GLU A 29 -2.54 10.27 10.75
C GLU A 29 -1.16 10.91 10.60
N MET A 30 -1.15 12.22 10.39
CA MET A 30 0.08 13.01 10.48
C MET A 30 0.56 13.00 11.92
N VAL A 31 1.72 12.41 12.15
CA VAL A 31 2.38 12.31 13.46
C VAL A 31 3.75 12.99 13.41
N ASP A 32 4.32 13.27 14.58
CA ASP A 32 5.68 13.80 14.65
C ASP A 32 6.72 12.76 14.19
N SER A 33 7.96 13.22 14.03
CA SER A 33 9.04 12.42 13.49
C SER A 33 9.41 11.23 14.36
N GLU A 34 9.39 11.39 15.67
CA GLU A 34 9.74 10.36 16.65
C GLU A 34 8.71 9.23 16.63
N ARG A 35 7.43 9.58 16.67
CA ARG A 35 6.34 8.61 16.57
C ARG A 35 6.36 7.86 15.26
N PHE A 36 6.69 8.53 14.16
CA PHE A 36 6.80 7.84 12.87
C PHE A 36 7.99 6.88 12.83
N GLU A 37 9.11 7.23 13.46
CA GLU A 37 10.26 6.34 13.55
C GLU A 37 9.93 5.03 14.29
N ASP A 38 9.17 5.10 15.38
CA ASP A 38 8.66 3.92 16.08
C ASP A 38 7.80 3.04 15.17
N ILE A 39 6.87 3.65 14.41
CA ILE A 39 6.01 2.94 13.46
C ILE A 39 6.85 2.28 12.37
N PHE A 40 7.81 2.99 11.81
CA PHE A 40 8.69 2.46 10.78
C PHE A 40 9.51 1.28 11.28
N ASN A 41 10.12 1.41 12.46
CA ASN A 41 10.93 0.37 13.08
C ASN A 41 10.12 -0.90 13.37
N ASP A 42 8.88 -0.77 13.86
CA ASP A 42 7.98 -1.91 14.07
C ASP A 42 7.64 -2.62 12.74
N LEU A 43 7.26 -1.86 11.72
CA LEU A 43 6.94 -2.41 10.41
C LEU A 43 8.15 -3.07 9.73
N GLN A 44 9.35 -2.49 9.91
CA GLN A 44 10.59 -3.05 9.39
C GLN A 44 10.98 -4.33 10.12
N ALA A 45 10.91 -4.36 11.45
CA ALA A 45 11.20 -5.55 12.25
C ALA A 45 10.29 -6.73 11.86
N LYS A 46 9.03 -6.45 11.54
CA LYS A 46 8.06 -7.42 11.02
C LYS A 46 8.26 -7.75 9.53
N LYS A 47 9.21 -7.10 8.85
CA LYS A 47 9.52 -7.27 7.42
C LYS A 47 8.31 -7.05 6.49
N LEU A 48 7.41 -6.16 6.87
CA LEU A 48 6.18 -5.88 6.12
C LEU A 48 6.37 -4.83 5.02
N LEU A 49 7.33 -3.91 5.19
CA LEU A 49 7.59 -2.83 4.24
C LEU A 49 8.43 -3.28 3.06
N HIS A 50 8.02 -2.83 1.87
CA HIS A 50 8.73 -3.07 0.61
C HIS A 50 8.90 -1.77 -0.15
N ILE A 51 9.97 -1.70 -0.92
CA ILE A 51 10.27 -0.63 -1.86
C ILE A 51 10.11 -1.17 -3.28
N PHE A 52 9.47 -0.39 -4.11
CA PHE A 52 9.50 -0.54 -5.55
C PHE A 52 10.52 0.43 -6.13
N GLU A 53 11.49 -0.10 -6.84
CA GLU A 53 12.56 0.69 -7.47
C GLU A 53 12.74 0.32 -8.94
N THR A 54 13.18 1.29 -9.72
CA THR A 54 13.60 1.11 -11.11
C THR A 54 14.95 1.81 -11.31
N GLU A 55 15.88 1.14 -11.97
CA GLU A 55 17.22 1.70 -12.23
C GLU A 55 17.94 2.18 -10.95
N GLY A 56 17.74 1.45 -9.83
CA GLY A 56 18.33 1.79 -8.54
C GLY A 56 17.69 2.98 -7.81
N VAL A 57 16.59 3.52 -8.35
CA VAL A 57 15.88 4.66 -7.74
C VAL A 57 14.54 4.19 -7.16
N ALA A 58 14.33 4.46 -5.86
CA ALA A 58 13.05 4.20 -5.20
C ALA A 58 11.93 5.05 -5.83
N ARG A 59 10.86 4.40 -6.29
CA ARG A 59 9.72 5.04 -6.95
C ARG A 59 8.44 4.94 -6.15
N GLY A 60 8.33 3.92 -5.30
CA GLY A 60 7.15 3.66 -4.50
C GLY A 60 7.39 2.71 -3.35
N MET A 61 6.34 2.51 -2.56
CA MET A 61 6.35 1.59 -1.43
C MET A 61 5.04 0.82 -1.35
N PHE A 62 5.05 -0.27 -0.61
CA PHE A 62 3.86 -1.00 -0.17
C PHE A 62 4.15 -1.81 1.09
N LYS A 63 3.08 -2.21 1.78
CA LYS A 63 3.11 -3.22 2.85
C LYS A 63 2.47 -4.49 2.35
N LEU A 64 3.09 -5.63 2.62
CA LEU A 64 2.51 -6.93 2.38
C LEU A 64 2.40 -7.64 3.72
N ILE A 65 1.17 -7.89 4.16
CA ILE A 65 0.84 -8.43 5.47
C ILE A 65 0.25 -9.83 5.26
N PRO A 66 1.05 -10.91 5.46
CA PRO A 66 0.53 -12.27 5.39
C PRO A 66 -0.53 -12.49 6.48
N LEU A 67 -1.61 -13.17 6.13
CA LEU A 67 -2.57 -13.63 7.10
C LEU A 67 -2.16 -14.99 7.65
N GLU A 68 -2.81 -15.43 8.73
CA GLU A 68 -2.40 -16.61 9.48
C GLU A 68 -3.47 -17.71 9.47
N PHE A 69 -3.09 -18.90 9.92
CA PHE A 69 -3.97 -20.06 10.09
C PHE A 69 -4.71 -20.44 8.79
N ARG A 70 -6.03 -20.49 8.81
CA ARG A 70 -6.86 -20.88 7.65
C ARG A 70 -6.81 -19.89 6.51
N THR A 71 -6.36 -18.67 6.75
CA THR A 71 -6.20 -17.61 5.77
C THR A 71 -4.73 -17.41 5.35
N SER A 72 -3.81 -18.31 5.71
CA SER A 72 -2.39 -18.21 5.44
C SER A 72 -2.01 -18.18 3.95
N HIS A 73 -2.96 -18.48 3.07
CA HIS A 73 -2.82 -18.35 1.62
C HIS A 73 -3.19 -16.93 1.10
N ILE A 74 -3.47 -16.00 1.99
CA ILE A 74 -3.87 -14.62 1.69
C ILE A 74 -2.82 -13.66 2.22
N ALA A 75 -2.57 -12.58 1.48
CA ALA A 75 -1.89 -11.41 2.01
C ALA A 75 -2.76 -10.15 1.84
N TYR A 76 -2.73 -9.27 2.84
CA TYR A 76 -3.30 -7.94 2.74
C TYR A 76 -2.24 -6.98 2.22
N LEU A 77 -2.57 -6.27 1.15
CA LEU A 77 -1.74 -5.26 0.51
C LEU A 77 -2.15 -3.87 1.01
N GLY A 78 -1.31 -3.23 1.77
CA GLY A 78 -1.56 -1.90 2.33
C GLY A 78 -0.46 -0.89 2.03
N GLY A 79 -0.71 0.38 2.29
CA GLY A 79 0.28 1.44 2.17
C GLY A 79 0.87 1.58 0.76
N VAL A 80 0.09 1.28 -0.26
CA VAL A 80 0.51 1.36 -1.67
C VAL A 80 0.64 2.82 -2.08
N ALA A 81 1.84 3.25 -2.40
CA ALA A 81 2.08 4.62 -2.85
C ALA A 81 3.22 4.69 -3.86
N ILE A 82 3.04 5.49 -4.90
CA ILE A 82 4.09 5.94 -5.81
C ILE A 82 4.46 7.37 -5.42
N HIS A 83 5.74 7.72 -5.49
CA HIS A 83 6.16 9.08 -5.21
C HIS A 83 5.52 10.05 -6.23
N PRO A 84 4.98 11.18 -5.78
CA PRO A 84 4.22 12.11 -6.64
C PRO A 84 4.96 12.60 -7.89
N ASP A 85 6.28 12.70 -7.83
CA ASP A 85 7.10 13.10 -8.98
C ASP A 85 7.06 12.07 -10.14
N TYR A 86 6.57 10.88 -9.86
CA TYR A 86 6.47 9.78 -10.84
C TYR A 86 5.03 9.42 -11.20
N PHE A 87 4.06 10.25 -10.81
CA PHE A 87 2.67 10.03 -11.20
C PHE A 87 2.49 10.10 -12.73
N GLY A 88 1.66 9.22 -13.25
CA GLY A 88 1.36 9.17 -14.69
C GLY A 88 2.39 8.44 -15.54
N ALA A 89 3.54 8.04 -14.99
CA ALA A 89 4.61 7.35 -15.71
C ALA A 89 4.42 5.81 -15.82
N GLY A 90 3.27 5.29 -15.38
CA GLY A 90 2.99 3.84 -15.45
C GLY A 90 3.56 3.00 -14.30
N PHE A 91 4.33 3.59 -13.39
CA PHE A 91 4.98 2.87 -12.30
C PHE A 91 4.01 2.18 -11.33
N GLY A 92 2.80 2.72 -11.15
CA GLY A 92 1.78 2.05 -10.33
C GLY A 92 1.38 0.69 -10.90
N SER A 93 1.16 0.60 -12.21
CA SER A 93 0.85 -0.67 -12.90
C SER A 93 2.03 -1.64 -12.83
N GLN A 94 3.24 -1.15 -13.06
CA GLN A 94 4.45 -1.97 -12.97
C GLN A 94 4.63 -2.52 -11.57
N MET A 95 4.49 -1.68 -10.53
CA MET A 95 4.59 -2.10 -9.13
C MET A 95 3.56 -3.19 -8.80
N LEU A 96 2.30 -3.04 -9.23
CA LEU A 96 1.26 -4.04 -8.96
C LEU A 96 1.54 -5.38 -9.65
N LEU A 97 2.05 -5.38 -10.88
CA LEU A 97 2.48 -6.60 -11.56
C LEU A 97 3.58 -7.32 -10.77
N GLU A 98 4.58 -6.59 -10.29
CA GLU A 98 5.65 -7.17 -9.48
C GLU A 98 5.15 -7.69 -8.12
N ILE A 99 4.18 -7.01 -7.48
CA ILE A 99 3.54 -7.48 -6.24
C ILE A 99 2.81 -8.81 -6.50
N ILE A 100 2.06 -8.90 -7.58
CA ILE A 100 1.33 -10.12 -7.96
C ILE A 100 2.31 -11.28 -8.16
N GLU A 101 3.39 -11.08 -8.90
CA GLU A 101 4.41 -12.11 -9.11
C GLU A 101 5.15 -12.48 -7.82
N LEU A 102 5.44 -11.51 -6.95
CA LEU A 102 6.00 -11.78 -5.63
C LEU A 102 5.07 -12.67 -4.81
N CYS A 103 3.78 -12.35 -4.76
CA CYS A 103 2.80 -13.14 -4.03
C CYS A 103 2.64 -14.56 -4.59
N ARG A 104 2.66 -14.73 -5.92
CA ARG A 104 2.69 -16.05 -6.56
C ARG A 104 3.92 -16.86 -6.17
N SER A 105 5.10 -16.23 -6.18
CA SER A 105 6.35 -16.89 -5.79
C SER A 105 6.37 -17.32 -4.31
N MET A 106 5.59 -16.64 -3.46
CA MET A 106 5.38 -17.01 -2.06
C MET A 106 4.33 -18.12 -1.86
N GLY A 107 3.70 -18.61 -2.93
CA GLY A 107 2.64 -19.62 -2.87
C GLY A 107 1.30 -19.10 -2.37
N LEU A 108 1.11 -17.78 -2.35
CA LEU A 108 -0.17 -17.18 -2.02
C LEU A 108 -1.19 -17.42 -3.14
N ARG A 109 -2.46 -17.43 -2.79
CA ARG A 109 -3.58 -17.64 -3.72
C ARG A 109 -4.50 -16.44 -3.85
N ARG A 110 -4.33 -15.45 -2.97
CA ARG A 110 -5.18 -14.27 -2.92
C ARG A 110 -4.40 -13.08 -2.37
N ILE A 111 -4.61 -11.93 -2.99
CA ILE A 111 -4.23 -10.62 -2.44
C ILE A 111 -5.51 -9.85 -2.20
N GLU A 112 -5.62 -9.19 -1.05
CA GLU A 112 -6.73 -8.28 -0.78
C GLU A 112 -6.22 -6.92 -0.32
N LEU A 113 -7.01 -5.89 -0.58
CA LEU A 113 -6.75 -4.51 -0.17
C LEU A 113 -8.06 -3.76 0.04
N SER A 114 -7.98 -2.64 0.72
CA SER A 114 -9.05 -1.64 0.68
C SER A 114 -8.51 -0.27 0.27
N THR A 115 -9.37 0.55 -0.30
CA THR A 115 -9.05 1.94 -0.66
C THR A 115 -10.30 2.80 -0.57
N ALA A 116 -10.12 4.10 -0.29
CA ALA A 116 -11.23 5.03 -0.21
C ALA A 116 -12.10 5.00 -1.48
N THR A 117 -13.41 4.96 -1.33
CA THR A 117 -14.36 4.93 -2.46
C THR A 117 -14.19 6.12 -3.39
N ILE A 118 -13.69 7.25 -2.88
CA ILE A 118 -13.39 8.47 -3.62
C ILE A 118 -12.05 8.40 -4.39
N ASN A 119 -11.22 7.39 -4.14
CA ASN A 119 -9.92 7.21 -4.81
C ASN A 119 -10.09 6.46 -6.15
N GLU A 120 -10.86 7.04 -7.05
CA GLU A 120 -11.19 6.43 -8.34
C GLU A 120 -9.96 6.05 -9.18
N LYS A 121 -8.87 6.82 -9.07
CA LYS A 121 -7.63 6.52 -9.82
C LYS A 121 -7.01 5.22 -9.34
N ALA A 122 -6.95 4.99 -8.03
CA ALA A 122 -6.43 3.75 -7.47
C ALA A 122 -7.37 2.57 -7.79
N ILE A 123 -8.70 2.75 -7.64
CA ILE A 123 -9.68 1.73 -7.98
C ILE A 123 -9.51 1.26 -9.43
N ARG A 124 -9.45 2.20 -10.38
CA ARG A 124 -9.22 1.86 -11.81
C ARG A 124 -7.88 1.17 -12.04
N LEU A 125 -6.85 1.55 -11.31
CA LEU A 125 -5.53 0.92 -11.40
C LEU A 125 -5.59 -0.53 -10.90
N TYR A 126 -6.24 -0.79 -9.77
CA TYR A 126 -6.44 -2.13 -9.23
C TYR A 126 -7.29 -3.01 -10.16
N GLU A 127 -8.41 -2.48 -10.68
CA GLU A 127 -9.26 -3.21 -11.63
C GLU A 127 -8.47 -3.64 -12.89
N LYS A 128 -7.67 -2.74 -13.46
CA LYS A 128 -6.79 -3.05 -14.60
C LYS A 128 -5.72 -4.10 -14.27
N SER A 129 -5.34 -4.24 -13.01
CA SER A 129 -4.38 -5.22 -12.54
C SER A 129 -5.02 -6.55 -12.10
N GLY A 130 -6.33 -6.73 -12.32
CA GLY A 130 -7.04 -7.97 -12.05
C GLY A 130 -7.75 -8.04 -10.71
N PHE A 131 -7.78 -6.95 -9.93
CA PHE A 131 -8.56 -6.90 -8.71
C PHE A 131 -10.05 -6.68 -9.00
N GLN A 132 -10.90 -7.32 -8.21
CA GLN A 132 -12.35 -7.18 -8.26
C GLN A 132 -12.86 -6.60 -6.96
N LYS A 133 -13.92 -5.77 -7.04
CA LYS A 133 -14.61 -5.24 -5.86
C LYS A 133 -15.39 -6.36 -5.18
N GLU A 134 -15.34 -6.44 -3.86
CA GLU A 134 -16.09 -7.41 -3.06
C GLU A 134 -17.12 -6.78 -2.14
N GLY A 135 -16.97 -5.51 -1.81
CA GLY A 135 -17.93 -4.81 -0.96
C GLY A 135 -17.45 -3.44 -0.53
N VAL A 136 -18.32 -2.70 0.14
CA VAL A 136 -18.04 -1.38 0.71
C VAL A 136 -18.02 -1.48 2.24
N LEU A 137 -16.95 -0.99 2.83
CA LEU A 137 -16.77 -0.82 4.26
C LEU A 137 -17.24 0.59 4.62
N ARG A 138 -18.42 0.70 5.20
CA ARG A 138 -19.04 2.00 5.52
C ARG A 138 -18.40 2.61 6.76
N ASP A 139 -18.21 3.94 6.76
CA ASP A 139 -17.60 4.71 7.86
C ASP A 139 -16.28 4.10 8.36
N TYR A 140 -15.46 3.60 7.44
CA TYR A 140 -14.30 2.78 7.77
C TYR A 140 -13.13 3.59 8.31
N CYS A 141 -12.87 4.77 7.73
CA CYS A 141 -11.78 5.65 8.13
C CYS A 141 -12.31 7.00 8.60
N TRP A 142 -11.82 7.46 9.75
CA TRP A 142 -12.02 8.84 10.18
C TRP A 142 -10.91 9.73 9.63
N LEU A 143 -11.23 10.62 8.70
CA LEU A 143 -10.29 11.61 8.18
C LEU A 143 -10.36 12.87 9.05
N LYS A 144 -9.42 12.98 10.00
CA LYS A 144 -9.39 14.05 10.99
C LYS A 144 -9.28 15.43 10.36
N SER A 145 -8.50 15.58 9.29
CA SER A 145 -8.30 16.85 8.57
C SER A 145 -9.59 17.41 7.97
N GLU A 146 -10.56 16.56 7.66
CA GLU A 146 -11.84 16.92 7.05
C GLU A 146 -13.02 16.69 7.99
N SER A 147 -12.78 16.20 9.21
CA SER A 147 -13.80 15.90 10.24
C SER A 147 -14.95 15.05 9.69
N ARG A 148 -14.65 14.02 8.90
CA ARG A 148 -15.63 13.10 8.32
C ARG A 148 -15.16 11.68 8.24
N PHE A 149 -16.09 10.74 8.20
CA PHE A 149 -15.84 9.35 7.84
C PHE A 149 -15.70 9.18 6.33
N ILE A 150 -14.90 8.21 5.94
CA ILE A 150 -14.72 7.80 4.54
C ILE A 150 -15.00 6.31 4.44
N ASP A 151 -15.80 5.96 3.46
CA ASP A 151 -16.05 4.57 3.08
C ASP A 151 -14.84 4.04 2.29
N GLU A 152 -14.52 2.75 2.48
CA GLU A 152 -13.55 2.06 1.66
C GLU A 152 -14.21 0.94 0.84
N VAL A 153 -13.69 0.70 -0.34
CA VAL A 153 -14.03 -0.47 -1.14
C VAL A 153 -12.98 -1.55 -0.90
N MET A 154 -13.45 -2.73 -0.48
CA MET A 154 -12.63 -3.94 -0.40
C MET A 154 -12.49 -4.54 -1.79
N MET A 155 -11.26 -4.84 -2.18
CA MET A 155 -10.94 -5.45 -3.47
C MET A 155 -10.00 -6.63 -3.29
N SER A 156 -10.07 -7.61 -4.19
CA SER A 156 -9.17 -8.76 -4.17
C SER A 156 -8.76 -9.22 -5.57
N CYS A 157 -7.60 -9.86 -5.63
CA CYS A 157 -7.09 -10.54 -6.81
C CYS A 157 -6.80 -12.01 -6.44
N LEU A 158 -7.38 -12.95 -7.20
CA LEU A 158 -7.01 -14.37 -7.12
C LEU A 158 -5.79 -14.62 -8.01
N LEU A 159 -4.80 -15.36 -7.48
CA LEU A 159 -3.48 -15.53 -8.09
C LEU A 159 -3.37 -16.83 -8.94
#